data_a6026c96a532cbaad01a2fed98f4b8c2
#
_entry.id   a6026c96a532cbaad01a2fed98f4b8c2
#
_cell.length_a   1.000
_cell.length_b   1.000
_cell.length_c   1.000
_cell.angle_alpha   90.00
_cell.angle_beta   90.00
_cell.angle_gamma   90.00
#
_symmetry.space_group_name_H-M   'P 1'
#
loop_
_entity.id
_entity.type
_entity.pdbx_description
1 polymer ?
#
loop_
_entity_poly.entity_id
_entity_poly.type
_entity_poly.pdbx_seq_one_letter_code
_entity_poly.pdbx_strand_id
1 'polypeptide(L)'
;MNFNDKNASDSNPDVARAKLEAAFLTHVVKGQQRQAEEMLKKNRHLALASGTVTDHANRTFNNITGFQYAVWALDWHMWSMIQKYLPEEAARFQAQNFTTGPWVEQHGVQANWQNLLDAYEHYLDNYSKLFKASKWTELNNIWLIQIGGAQKLLPMHVFHEYCHPNRSFYPVPDFTGPLPRSLPYWFNLDMISSAYSIYRTAAIQPKMWRKGHKAVIKAIYHYTQDRNALTQLASTRSQQREQLVAELKK
;
A
#
# COMPACT_ATOMS: atom_id res chain seq x y z
N MET A 1 4.43 42.40 -34.05
CA MET A 1 4.20 41.01 -33.60
C MET A 1 4.91 40.82 -32.27
N ASN A 2 4.16 40.88 -31.17
CA ASN A 2 4.73 40.71 -29.81
C ASN A 2 4.79 39.23 -29.46
N PHE A 3 5.97 38.69 -29.43
CA PHE A 3 6.30 37.38 -28.81
C PHE A 3 6.89 37.66 -27.42
N ASN A 4 6.04 37.76 -26.40
CA ASN A 4 6.50 37.70 -25.00
C ASN A 4 5.30 37.65 -24.04
N ASP A 5 4.61 36.51 -23.93
CA ASP A 5 3.61 36.32 -22.85
C ASP A 5 3.40 34.83 -22.49
N LYS A 6 4.43 33.99 -22.53
CA LYS A 6 4.32 32.59 -22.09
C LYS A 6 5.11 32.20 -20.83
N ASN A 7 5.87 33.14 -20.25
CA ASN A 7 6.74 32.81 -19.08
C ASN A 7 6.34 33.47 -17.75
N ALA A 8 5.19 34.15 -17.68
CA ALA A 8 4.79 34.86 -16.46
C ALA A 8 4.05 33.99 -15.42
N SER A 9 3.59 32.79 -15.80
CA SER A 9 2.77 31.94 -14.88
C SER A 9 3.59 31.12 -13.89
N ASP A 10 4.87 30.87 -14.13
CA ASP A 10 5.72 30.04 -13.24
C ASP A 10 6.44 30.85 -12.14
N SER A 11 6.32 32.15 -12.13
CA SER A 11 6.95 33.04 -11.13
C SER A 11 6.05 33.37 -9.92
N ASN A 12 4.81 32.87 -9.88
CA ASN A 12 3.93 33.11 -8.72
C ASN A 12 4.36 32.14 -7.57
N PRO A 13 4.82 32.67 -6.42
CA PRO A 13 5.27 31.86 -5.29
C PRO A 13 4.18 30.93 -4.73
N ASP A 14 2.90 31.31 -4.80
CA ASP A 14 1.79 30.50 -4.35
C ASP A 14 1.56 29.26 -5.25
N VAL A 15 1.73 29.45 -6.56
CA VAL A 15 1.64 28.34 -7.54
C VAL A 15 2.82 27.37 -7.35
N ALA A 16 4.02 27.90 -7.15
CA ALA A 16 5.20 27.07 -6.89
C ALA A 16 5.05 26.29 -5.58
N ARG A 17 4.52 26.90 -4.53
CA ARG A 17 4.22 26.25 -3.25
C ARG A 17 3.19 25.15 -3.43
N ALA A 18 2.06 25.40 -4.09
CA ALA A 18 1.00 24.41 -4.32
C ALA A 18 1.51 23.22 -5.13
N LYS A 19 2.34 23.43 -6.16
CA LYS A 19 3.00 22.36 -6.91
C LYS A 19 3.89 21.48 -6.00
N LEU A 20 4.66 22.11 -5.08
CA LEU A 20 5.53 21.40 -4.16
C LEU A 20 4.74 20.56 -3.16
N GLU A 21 3.67 21.10 -2.59
CA GLU A 21 2.76 20.41 -1.67
C GLU A 21 2.09 19.21 -2.35
N ALA A 22 1.59 19.38 -3.57
CA ALA A 22 1.00 18.30 -4.36
C ALA A 22 2.02 17.20 -4.70
N ALA A 23 3.26 17.58 -5.03
CA ALA A 23 4.33 16.62 -5.28
C ALA A 23 4.67 15.81 -4.02
N PHE A 24 4.76 16.45 -2.86
CA PHE A 24 4.98 15.76 -1.58
C PHE A 24 3.87 14.73 -1.29
N LEU A 25 2.60 15.14 -1.38
CA LEU A 25 1.46 14.25 -1.18
C LEU A 25 1.47 13.07 -2.16
N THR A 26 1.84 13.33 -3.42
CA THR A 26 1.99 12.30 -4.44
C THR A 26 3.05 11.27 -4.06
N HIS A 27 4.20 11.69 -3.53
CA HIS A 27 5.22 10.77 -3.05
C HIS A 27 4.75 9.93 -1.87
N VAL A 28 3.97 10.53 -0.96
CA VAL A 28 3.41 9.82 0.19
C VAL A 28 2.45 8.71 -0.27
N VAL A 29 1.45 9.02 -1.12
CA VAL A 29 0.47 8.01 -1.55
C VAL A 29 1.07 6.92 -2.44
N LYS A 30 2.16 7.20 -3.13
CA LYS A 30 2.93 6.22 -3.90
C LYS A 30 3.91 5.40 -3.04
N GLY A 31 3.97 5.63 -1.72
CA GLY A 31 4.90 4.94 -0.83
C GLY A 31 6.38 5.28 -1.09
N GLN A 32 6.65 6.38 -1.76
CA GLN A 32 8.00 6.85 -2.11
C GLN A 32 8.65 7.58 -0.93
N GLN A 33 8.93 6.84 0.14
CA GLN A 33 9.34 7.39 1.43
C GLN A 33 10.62 8.25 1.34
N ARG A 34 11.63 7.80 0.58
CA ARG A 34 12.88 8.54 0.43
C ARG A 34 12.67 9.91 -0.21
N GLN A 35 11.89 9.98 -1.29
CA GLN A 35 11.58 11.23 -1.99
C GLN A 35 10.78 12.17 -1.07
N ALA A 36 9.78 11.66 -0.36
CA ALA A 36 9.03 12.42 0.62
C ALA A 36 9.94 12.97 1.74
N GLU A 37 10.87 12.16 2.27
CA GLU A 37 11.82 12.59 3.30
C GLU A 37 12.80 13.64 2.79
N GLU A 38 13.33 13.50 1.58
CA GLU A 38 14.22 14.49 0.94
C GLU A 38 13.52 15.86 0.78
N MET A 39 12.21 15.86 0.48
CA MET A 39 11.42 17.08 0.42
C MET A 39 11.22 17.69 1.81
N LEU A 40 10.93 16.90 2.83
CA LEU A 40 10.79 17.36 4.22
C LEU A 40 12.10 17.92 4.81
N LYS A 41 13.24 17.33 4.46
CA LYS A 41 14.57 17.87 4.85
C LYS A 41 14.81 19.28 4.30
N LYS A 42 14.30 19.56 3.10
CA LYS A 42 14.43 20.88 2.46
C LYS A 42 13.35 21.86 2.96
N ASN A 43 12.16 21.39 3.22
CA ASN A 43 11.01 22.20 3.64
C ASN A 43 10.13 21.43 4.62
N ARG A 44 10.35 21.63 5.91
CA ARG A 44 9.59 20.96 6.99
C ARG A 44 8.09 21.30 6.99
N HIS A 45 7.71 22.47 6.44
CA HIS A 45 6.29 22.88 6.38
C HIS A 45 5.45 21.95 5.52
N LEU A 46 6.04 21.16 4.63
CA LEU A 46 5.33 20.15 3.85
C LEU A 46 4.64 19.08 4.73
N ALA A 47 5.13 18.84 5.96
CA ALA A 47 4.46 17.94 6.90
C ALA A 47 3.07 18.44 7.30
N LEU A 48 2.79 19.75 7.16
CA LEU A 48 1.49 20.37 7.41
C LEU A 48 0.64 20.53 6.15
N ALA A 49 1.22 20.28 4.98
CA ALA A 49 0.53 20.45 3.71
C ALA A 49 -0.66 19.50 3.62
N SER A 50 -1.81 20.05 3.23
CA SER A 50 -3.02 19.29 2.94
C SER A 50 -3.50 19.55 1.52
N GLY A 51 -4.16 18.58 0.91
CA GLY A 51 -4.66 18.73 -0.45
C GLY A 51 -5.49 17.55 -0.90
N THR A 52 -5.91 17.60 -2.16
CA THR A 52 -6.58 16.49 -2.81
C THR A 52 -5.54 15.59 -3.46
N VAL A 53 -5.62 14.28 -3.19
CA VAL A 53 -4.71 13.30 -3.76
C VAL A 53 -5.45 12.02 -4.13
N THR A 54 -5.05 11.41 -5.24
CA THR A 54 -5.59 10.11 -5.68
C THR A 54 -4.51 9.05 -5.58
N ASP A 55 -4.81 7.95 -4.91
CA ASP A 55 -3.89 6.83 -4.79
C ASP A 55 -3.94 5.89 -6.01
N HIS A 56 -3.10 4.87 -6.03
CA HIS A 56 -3.02 3.91 -7.14
C HIS A 56 -4.28 3.03 -7.31
N ALA A 57 -5.13 2.95 -6.28
CA ALA A 57 -6.42 2.26 -6.35
C ALA A 57 -7.56 3.19 -6.84
N ASN A 58 -7.21 4.37 -7.36
CA ASN A 58 -8.13 5.42 -7.79
C ASN A 58 -9.05 5.96 -6.68
N ARG A 59 -8.63 5.85 -5.41
CA ARG A 59 -9.34 6.49 -4.30
C ARG A 59 -8.87 7.92 -4.16
N THR A 60 -9.81 8.85 -4.17
CA THR A 60 -9.53 10.27 -4.01
C THR A 60 -9.81 10.71 -2.59
N PHE A 61 -8.80 11.33 -1.98
CA PHE A 61 -8.86 11.88 -0.63
C PHE A 61 -8.81 13.39 -0.73
N ASN A 62 -9.84 14.05 -0.23
CA ASN A 62 -9.93 15.51 -0.22
C ASN A 62 -9.45 16.06 1.12
N ASN A 63 -8.68 17.15 1.06
CA ASN A 63 -8.19 17.87 2.24
C ASN A 63 -7.47 16.97 3.26
N ILE A 64 -6.61 16.07 2.76
CA ILE A 64 -5.83 15.14 3.58
C ILE A 64 -4.37 15.58 3.64
N THR A 65 -3.73 15.43 4.81
CA THR A 65 -2.28 15.61 4.93
C THR A 65 -1.54 14.31 4.63
N GLY A 66 -0.23 14.40 4.36
CA GLY A 66 0.59 13.22 4.16
C GLY A 66 0.64 12.31 5.39
N PHE A 67 0.63 12.89 6.60
CA PHE A 67 0.59 12.12 7.85
C PHE A 67 -0.75 11.38 8.00
N GLN A 68 -1.87 12.05 7.78
CA GLN A 68 -3.20 11.45 7.85
C GLN A 68 -3.38 10.31 6.85
N TYR A 69 -2.94 10.51 5.59
CA TYR A 69 -2.99 9.44 4.60
C TYR A 69 -2.12 8.24 4.99
N ALA A 70 -0.90 8.46 5.47
CA ALA A 70 0.00 7.39 5.88
C ALA A 70 -0.59 6.56 7.04
N VAL A 71 -1.24 7.22 8.02
CA VAL A 71 -1.93 6.56 9.13
C VAL A 71 -3.16 5.79 8.64
N TRP A 72 -3.97 6.38 7.74
CA TRP A 72 -5.09 5.70 7.13
C TRP A 72 -4.65 4.47 6.33
N ALA A 73 -3.58 4.60 5.55
CA ALA A 73 -3.02 3.53 4.74
C ALA A 73 -2.33 2.43 5.56
N LEU A 74 -2.18 2.61 6.86
CA LEU A 74 -1.41 1.72 7.75
C LEU A 74 0.08 1.65 7.36
N ASP A 75 0.63 2.73 6.78
CA ASP A 75 2.03 2.83 6.39
C ASP A 75 2.91 3.33 7.54
N TRP A 76 3.27 2.41 8.45
CA TRP A 76 4.07 2.69 9.64
C TRP A 76 5.39 3.42 9.33
N HIS A 77 6.10 2.99 8.32
CA HIS A 77 7.38 3.60 7.96
C HIS A 77 7.22 5.05 7.48
N MET A 78 6.15 5.32 6.71
CA MET A 78 5.88 6.66 6.20
C MET A 78 5.44 7.61 7.31
N TRP A 79 4.46 7.22 8.15
CA TRP A 79 4.01 8.13 9.21
C TRP A 79 5.09 8.36 10.27
N SER A 80 5.88 7.33 10.64
CA SER A 80 6.98 7.48 11.60
C SER A 80 8.08 8.40 11.06
N MET A 81 8.29 8.42 9.74
CA MET A 81 9.21 9.34 9.10
C MET A 81 8.65 10.77 9.11
N ILE A 82 7.40 10.99 8.71
CA ILE A 82 6.77 12.31 8.67
C ILE A 82 6.70 12.92 10.08
N GLN A 83 6.38 12.12 11.10
CA GLN A 83 6.25 12.55 12.48
C GLN A 83 7.53 13.24 13.02
N LYS A 84 8.72 12.88 12.54
CA LYS A 84 9.98 13.53 12.92
C LYS A 84 10.08 15.00 12.48
N TYR A 85 9.29 15.39 11.48
CA TYR A 85 9.25 16.75 10.93
C TYR A 85 8.01 17.52 11.36
N LEU A 86 7.03 16.85 11.99
CA LEU A 86 5.77 17.41 12.40
C LEU A 86 5.87 17.90 13.85
N PRO A 87 5.48 19.15 14.18
CA PRO A 87 5.32 19.60 15.56
C PRO A 87 4.31 18.73 16.30
N GLU A 88 4.55 18.45 17.58
CA GLU A 88 3.70 17.55 18.37
C GLU A 88 2.23 18.02 18.41
N GLU A 89 2.02 19.31 18.62
CA GLU A 89 0.65 19.89 18.61
C GLU A 89 -0.04 19.71 17.27
N ALA A 90 0.69 19.85 16.17
CA ALA A 90 0.14 19.62 14.83
C ALA A 90 -0.16 18.15 14.60
N ALA A 91 0.64 17.22 15.11
CA ALA A 91 0.35 15.80 15.07
C ALA A 91 -0.92 15.46 15.84
N ARG A 92 -1.09 16.00 17.06
CA ARG A 92 -2.31 15.87 17.87
C ARG A 92 -3.53 16.45 17.16
N PHE A 93 -3.41 17.62 16.56
CA PHE A 93 -4.50 18.24 15.80
C PHE A 93 -4.91 17.38 14.59
N GLN A 94 -3.95 16.87 13.82
CA GLN A 94 -4.23 16.00 12.69
C GLN A 94 -4.86 14.67 13.13
N ALA A 95 -4.49 14.16 14.30
CA ALA A 95 -5.01 12.91 14.84
C ALA A 95 -6.52 12.97 15.18
N GLN A 96 -7.08 14.15 15.44
CA GLN A 96 -8.52 14.34 15.65
C GLN A 96 -9.34 13.87 14.43
N ASN A 97 -8.78 13.97 13.24
CA ASN A 97 -9.43 13.59 12.00
C ASN A 97 -9.23 12.12 11.59
N PHE A 98 -8.48 11.30 12.36
CA PHE A 98 -8.23 9.90 12.01
C PHE A 98 -9.50 9.03 11.97
N THR A 99 -10.53 9.42 12.70
CA THR A 99 -11.82 8.72 12.76
C THR A 99 -13.00 9.54 12.24
N THR A 100 -12.82 10.83 12.01
CA THR A 100 -13.87 11.78 11.63
C THR A 100 -13.52 12.64 10.41
N GLY A 101 -12.38 12.38 9.79
CA GLY A 101 -11.95 13.13 8.60
C GLY A 101 -12.92 12.93 7.42
N PRO A 102 -12.97 13.89 6.48
CA PRO A 102 -13.93 13.88 5.36
C PRO A 102 -13.82 12.66 4.45
N TRP A 103 -12.69 11.95 4.50
CA TRP A 103 -12.47 10.70 3.75
C TRP A 103 -13.06 9.45 4.41
N VAL A 104 -13.44 9.53 5.71
CA VAL A 104 -13.84 8.35 6.51
C VAL A 104 -15.12 7.71 5.99
N GLU A 105 -16.08 8.51 5.54
CA GLU A 105 -17.33 7.99 4.96
C GLU A 105 -17.09 7.15 3.70
N GLN A 106 -16.13 7.55 2.86
CA GLN A 106 -15.87 6.90 1.57
C GLN A 106 -14.88 5.75 1.68
N HIS A 107 -13.89 5.88 2.57
CA HIS A 107 -12.73 4.99 2.59
C HIS A 107 -12.54 4.26 3.93
N GLY A 108 -13.40 4.54 4.93
CA GLY A 108 -13.28 3.98 6.28
C GLY A 108 -12.17 4.66 7.11
N VAL A 109 -12.07 4.26 8.37
CA VAL A 109 -11.09 4.79 9.33
C VAL A 109 -9.65 4.35 9.04
N GLN A 110 -9.49 3.30 8.27
CA GLN A 110 -8.20 2.77 7.81
C GLN A 110 -8.39 1.87 6.59
N ALA A 111 -7.30 1.59 5.88
CA ALA A 111 -7.29 0.67 4.75
C ALA A 111 -7.80 -0.72 5.15
N ASN A 112 -8.73 -1.25 4.37
CA ASN A 112 -9.34 -2.55 4.63
C ASN A 112 -8.57 -3.66 3.88
N TRP A 113 -8.07 -4.64 4.62
CA TRP A 113 -7.34 -5.81 4.10
C TRP A 113 -8.20 -7.07 4.08
N GLN A 114 -9.39 -7.02 4.69
CA GLN A 114 -10.24 -8.20 4.88
C GLN A 114 -10.63 -8.84 3.55
N ASN A 115 -10.97 -8.03 2.55
CA ASN A 115 -11.32 -8.54 1.23
C ASN A 115 -10.23 -9.42 0.61
N LEU A 116 -8.94 -9.10 0.85
CA LEU A 116 -7.84 -9.93 0.37
C LEU A 116 -7.72 -11.22 1.18
N LEU A 117 -7.86 -11.14 2.49
CA LEU A 117 -7.77 -12.31 3.37
C LEU A 117 -8.91 -13.29 3.07
N ASP A 118 -10.14 -12.79 2.87
CA ASP A 118 -11.31 -13.59 2.50
C ASP A 118 -11.14 -14.26 1.12
N ALA A 119 -10.56 -13.52 0.15
CA ALA A 119 -10.26 -14.07 -1.17
C ALA A 119 -9.22 -15.20 -1.12
N TYR A 120 -8.19 -15.07 -0.27
CA TYR A 120 -7.24 -16.16 -0.04
C TYR A 120 -7.90 -17.37 0.63
N GLU A 121 -8.75 -17.16 1.62
CA GLU A 121 -9.50 -18.24 2.30
C GLU A 121 -10.39 -18.99 1.30
N HIS A 122 -11.19 -18.26 0.53
CA HIS A 122 -12.02 -18.85 -0.52
C HIS A 122 -11.20 -19.66 -1.54
N TYR A 123 -10.03 -19.15 -1.94
CA TYR A 123 -9.13 -19.88 -2.85
C TYR A 123 -8.62 -21.18 -2.24
N LEU A 124 -8.15 -21.12 -0.99
CA LEU A 124 -7.62 -22.28 -0.27
C LEU A 124 -8.68 -23.37 -0.06
N ASP A 125 -9.89 -23.01 0.34
CA ASP A 125 -10.99 -23.92 0.57
C ASP A 125 -11.42 -24.67 -0.71
N ASN A 126 -11.35 -23.98 -1.85
CA ASN A 126 -11.78 -24.55 -3.13
C ASN A 126 -10.63 -25.20 -3.91
N TYR A 127 -9.36 -24.92 -3.59
CA TYR A 127 -8.23 -25.35 -4.39
C TYR A 127 -8.20 -26.85 -4.66
N SER A 128 -8.24 -27.68 -3.61
CA SER A 128 -8.13 -29.14 -3.74
C SER A 128 -9.31 -29.74 -4.53
N LYS A 129 -10.53 -29.24 -4.33
CA LYS A 129 -11.74 -29.68 -5.04
C LYS A 129 -11.67 -29.35 -6.53
N LEU A 130 -11.39 -28.09 -6.85
CA LEU A 130 -11.30 -27.61 -8.24
C LEU A 130 -10.12 -28.23 -8.98
N PHE A 131 -8.98 -28.39 -8.31
CA PHE A 131 -7.81 -29.07 -8.86
C PHE A 131 -8.11 -30.52 -9.26
N LYS A 132 -8.70 -31.32 -8.35
CA LYS A 132 -9.08 -32.73 -8.61
C LYS A 132 -10.10 -32.86 -9.73
N ALA A 133 -11.03 -31.89 -9.83
CA ALA A 133 -12.04 -31.85 -10.88
C ALA A 133 -11.51 -31.28 -12.20
N SER A 134 -10.24 -30.91 -12.31
CA SER A 134 -9.63 -30.24 -13.46
C SER A 134 -10.34 -28.95 -13.89
N LYS A 135 -10.95 -28.23 -12.95
CA LYS A 135 -11.67 -26.97 -13.17
C LYS A 135 -10.74 -25.76 -13.13
N TRP A 136 -9.78 -25.77 -14.01
CA TRP A 136 -8.70 -24.77 -14.07
C TRP A 136 -9.19 -23.34 -14.30
N THR A 137 -10.23 -23.17 -15.12
CA THR A 137 -10.84 -21.87 -15.38
C THR A 137 -11.45 -21.25 -14.13
N GLU A 138 -12.18 -22.06 -13.33
CA GLU A 138 -12.76 -21.59 -12.07
C GLU A 138 -11.66 -21.21 -11.07
N LEU A 139 -10.63 -22.03 -10.94
CA LEU A 139 -9.49 -21.76 -10.06
C LEU A 139 -8.74 -20.49 -10.46
N ASN A 140 -8.49 -20.30 -11.76
CA ASN A 140 -7.86 -19.09 -12.27
C ASN A 140 -8.74 -17.85 -12.07
N ASN A 141 -10.05 -17.97 -12.21
CA ASN A 141 -10.98 -16.85 -11.97
C ASN A 141 -10.95 -16.40 -10.51
N ILE A 142 -10.98 -17.34 -9.54
CA ILE A 142 -10.81 -16.96 -8.13
C ILE A 142 -9.49 -16.23 -7.93
N TRP A 143 -8.39 -16.75 -8.48
CA TRP A 143 -7.07 -16.15 -8.34
C TRP A 143 -6.97 -14.77 -8.97
N LEU A 144 -7.35 -14.63 -10.22
CA LEU A 144 -7.16 -13.37 -10.97
C LEU A 144 -8.18 -12.30 -10.56
N ILE A 145 -9.45 -12.68 -10.37
CA ILE A 145 -10.53 -11.72 -10.14
C ILE A 145 -10.64 -11.39 -8.66
N GLN A 146 -10.67 -12.40 -7.79
CA GLN A 146 -10.89 -12.14 -6.36
C GLN A 146 -9.59 -11.73 -5.67
N ILE A 147 -8.55 -12.55 -5.71
CA ILE A 147 -7.27 -12.20 -5.06
C ILE A 147 -6.62 -11.01 -5.77
N GLY A 148 -6.45 -11.05 -7.09
CA GLY A 148 -5.85 -9.96 -7.86
C GLY A 148 -6.65 -8.65 -7.77
N GLY A 149 -7.99 -8.74 -7.80
CA GLY A 149 -8.88 -7.59 -7.60
C GLY A 149 -8.74 -6.96 -6.21
N ALA A 150 -8.70 -7.78 -5.16
CA ALA A 150 -8.51 -7.31 -3.79
C ALA A 150 -7.09 -6.72 -3.57
N GLN A 151 -6.06 -7.32 -4.19
CA GLN A 151 -4.70 -6.79 -4.14
C GLN A 151 -4.60 -5.37 -4.67
N LYS A 152 -5.27 -5.06 -5.79
CA LYS A 152 -5.28 -3.70 -6.38
C LYS A 152 -5.78 -2.62 -5.43
N LEU A 153 -6.59 -2.99 -4.45
CA LEU A 153 -7.16 -2.06 -3.48
C LEU A 153 -6.26 -1.82 -2.26
N LEU A 154 -5.15 -2.54 -2.13
CA LEU A 154 -4.24 -2.35 -1.00
C LEU A 154 -3.38 -1.10 -1.18
N PRO A 155 -3.01 -0.41 -0.08
CA PRO A 155 -2.05 0.68 -0.11
C PRO A 155 -0.68 0.25 -0.65
N MET A 156 0.04 1.18 -1.29
CA MET A 156 1.30 0.90 -1.98
C MET A 156 2.38 0.28 -1.08
N HIS A 157 2.44 0.63 0.20
CA HIS A 157 3.45 0.06 1.10
C HIS A 157 3.34 -1.46 1.26
N VAL A 158 2.12 -2.03 1.11
CA VAL A 158 1.91 -3.48 1.17
C VAL A 158 2.65 -4.18 0.05
N PHE A 159 2.67 -3.58 -1.16
CA PHE A 159 3.45 -4.12 -2.28
C PHE A 159 4.95 -4.07 -2.00
N HIS A 160 5.44 -3.00 -1.37
CA HIS A 160 6.85 -2.91 -0.95
C HIS A 160 7.22 -4.01 0.05
N GLU A 161 6.33 -4.33 0.98
CA GLU A 161 6.56 -5.41 1.96
C GLU A 161 6.54 -6.78 1.29
N TYR A 162 5.51 -7.07 0.52
CA TYR A 162 5.25 -8.38 -0.05
C TYR A 162 6.15 -8.70 -1.25
N CYS A 163 6.41 -7.73 -2.14
CA CYS A 163 7.22 -7.90 -3.34
C CYS A 163 8.68 -7.53 -3.13
N HIS A 164 9.16 -7.42 -1.91
CA HIS A 164 10.55 -7.02 -1.63
C HIS A 164 11.53 -8.05 -2.23
N PRO A 165 12.46 -7.64 -3.12
CA PRO A 165 13.30 -8.59 -3.86
C PRO A 165 14.28 -9.35 -2.95
N ASN A 166 14.75 -8.71 -1.89
CA ASN A 166 15.82 -9.21 -1.00
C ASN A 166 15.30 -9.68 0.36
N ARG A 167 13.98 -9.71 0.57
CA ARG A 167 13.38 -10.19 1.81
C ARG A 167 12.31 -11.21 1.52
N SER A 168 12.50 -12.43 2.03
CA SER A 168 11.45 -13.45 1.96
C SER A 168 10.24 -13.01 2.76
N PHE A 169 9.05 -13.29 2.24
CA PHE A 169 7.79 -13.13 2.97
C PHE A 169 7.47 -14.35 3.84
N TYR A 170 8.21 -15.43 3.62
CA TYR A 170 8.16 -16.64 4.44
C TYR A 170 9.59 -17.13 4.75
N PRO A 171 9.91 -17.50 6.00
CA PRO A 171 9.05 -17.36 7.19
C PRO A 171 8.59 -15.91 7.40
N VAL A 172 7.49 -15.75 8.12
CA VAL A 172 6.89 -14.42 8.33
C VAL A 172 7.94 -13.45 8.89
N PRO A 173 8.25 -12.35 8.21
CA PRO A 173 9.31 -11.44 8.64
C PRO A 173 8.87 -10.62 9.85
N ASP A 174 9.86 -10.07 10.58
CA ASP A 174 9.61 -8.95 11.47
C ASP A 174 9.32 -7.69 10.62
N PHE A 175 8.11 -7.14 10.77
CA PHE A 175 7.66 -5.98 10.04
C PHE A 175 8.03 -4.64 10.71
N THR A 176 8.84 -4.65 11.76
CA THR A 176 9.29 -3.45 12.49
C THR A 176 10.63 -2.92 11.99
N GLY A 177 11.41 -3.76 11.31
CA GLY A 177 12.71 -3.38 10.75
C GLY A 177 12.63 -2.40 9.56
N PRO A 178 13.74 -1.74 9.21
CA PRO A 178 13.79 -0.83 8.08
C PRO A 178 13.47 -1.55 6.77
N LEU A 179 12.70 -0.88 5.92
CA LEU A 179 12.31 -1.38 4.61
C LEU A 179 12.84 -0.43 3.52
N PRO A 180 13.87 -0.82 2.76
CA PRO A 180 14.27 -0.07 1.57
C PRO A 180 13.15 -0.12 0.53
N ARG A 181 12.55 1.03 0.22
CA ARG A 181 11.44 1.15 -0.71
C ARG A 181 11.94 1.53 -2.09
N SER A 182 12.45 0.56 -2.82
CA SER A 182 12.81 0.70 -4.23
C SER A 182 12.16 -0.43 -5.02
N LEU A 183 11.02 -0.15 -5.64
CA LEU A 183 10.49 -1.07 -6.65
C LEU A 183 11.28 -0.89 -7.95
N PRO A 184 11.61 -1.97 -8.66
CA PRO A 184 12.23 -1.89 -9.98
C PRO A 184 11.35 -1.08 -10.95
N TYR A 185 11.98 -0.39 -11.92
CA TYR A 185 11.30 0.44 -12.94
C TYR A 185 10.24 -0.29 -13.76
N TRP A 186 10.38 -1.59 -13.91
CA TRP A 186 9.45 -2.42 -14.68
C TRP A 186 8.20 -2.83 -13.89
N PHE A 187 8.08 -2.40 -12.64
CA PHE A 187 6.90 -2.64 -11.83
C PHE A 187 5.80 -1.66 -12.25
N ASN A 188 5.08 -2.01 -13.31
CA ASN A 188 3.90 -1.27 -13.72
C ASN A 188 2.71 -1.71 -12.86
N LEU A 189 2.01 -0.73 -12.26
CA LEU A 189 0.83 -0.97 -11.44
C LEU A 189 -0.29 -1.71 -12.19
N ASP A 190 -0.40 -1.50 -13.51
CA ASP A 190 -1.35 -2.25 -14.35
C ASP A 190 -1.00 -3.74 -14.46
N MET A 191 0.26 -4.09 -14.26
CA MET A 191 0.74 -5.47 -14.22
C MET A 191 0.67 -6.08 -12.80
N ILE A 192 0.45 -5.29 -11.75
CA ILE A 192 0.46 -5.79 -10.37
C ILE A 192 -0.61 -6.85 -10.16
N SER A 193 -1.81 -6.70 -10.73
CA SER A 193 -2.86 -7.71 -10.62
C SER A 193 -2.49 -9.05 -11.26
N SER A 194 -1.62 -9.05 -12.27
CA SER A 194 -1.12 -10.25 -12.89
C SER A 194 0.28 -10.65 -12.40
N ALA A 195 1.16 -9.69 -12.12
CA ALA A 195 2.54 -9.95 -11.74
C ALA A 195 2.72 -10.29 -10.26
N TYR A 196 1.90 -9.74 -9.38
CA TYR A 196 1.91 -10.08 -7.95
C TYR A 196 1.55 -11.55 -7.75
N SER A 197 0.53 -11.98 -8.50
CA SER A 197 0.14 -13.38 -8.65
C SER A 197 1.20 -14.19 -9.43
N ILE A 198 1.82 -13.62 -10.46
CA ILE A 198 2.73 -14.30 -11.37
C ILE A 198 4.14 -14.45 -10.77
N TYR A 199 4.68 -13.47 -10.05
CA TYR A 199 6.08 -13.53 -9.59
C TYR A 199 6.35 -14.56 -8.51
N ARG A 200 5.41 -14.78 -7.59
CA ARG A 200 5.54 -15.88 -6.62
C ARG A 200 4.98 -17.20 -7.12
N THR A 201 4.02 -17.17 -8.05
CA THR A 201 3.40 -18.37 -8.59
C THR A 201 3.93 -18.78 -9.95
N ALA A 202 4.46 -17.89 -10.79
CA ALA A 202 5.02 -18.25 -12.09
C ALA A 202 6.25 -19.15 -11.98
N ALA A 203 7.04 -19.01 -10.91
CA ALA A 203 8.11 -19.97 -10.62
C ALA A 203 7.55 -21.34 -10.17
N ILE A 204 6.31 -21.42 -9.76
CA ILE A 204 5.68 -22.61 -9.18
C ILE A 204 4.60 -23.19 -10.10
N GLN A 205 3.76 -22.38 -10.76
CA GLN A 205 2.65 -22.88 -11.58
C GLN A 205 3.05 -23.79 -12.77
N PRO A 206 3.98 -23.46 -13.66
CA PRO A 206 4.27 -24.33 -14.80
C PRO A 206 4.87 -25.68 -14.41
N LYS A 207 5.54 -25.74 -13.24
CA LYS A 207 6.14 -26.99 -12.73
C LYS A 207 5.17 -27.83 -11.89
N MET A 208 4.16 -27.20 -11.31
CA MET A 208 3.19 -27.88 -10.43
C MET A 208 2.08 -28.59 -11.19
N TRP A 209 1.62 -28.05 -12.30
CA TRP A 209 0.57 -28.66 -13.12
C TRP A 209 0.93 -30.05 -13.67
N ARG A 210 2.23 -30.39 -13.68
CA ARG A 210 2.74 -31.68 -14.14
C ARG A 210 3.03 -32.71 -13.04
N LYS A 211 2.89 -32.38 -11.73
CA LYS A 211 3.43 -33.21 -10.64
C LYS A 211 2.42 -33.86 -9.69
N GLY A 212 1.09 -33.78 -9.98
CA GLY A 212 0.07 -34.53 -9.21
C GLY A 212 -0.11 -34.09 -7.74
N HIS A 213 -0.54 -35.01 -6.88
CA HIS A 213 -0.94 -34.73 -5.49
C HIS A 213 0.09 -34.00 -4.63
N LYS A 214 1.39 -34.30 -4.78
CA LYS A 214 2.46 -33.60 -4.05
C LYS A 214 2.57 -32.12 -4.42
N ALA A 215 2.19 -31.76 -5.66
CA ALA A 215 2.17 -30.38 -6.11
C ALA A 215 1.01 -29.58 -5.48
N VAL A 216 -0.14 -30.21 -5.30
CA VAL A 216 -1.31 -29.62 -4.61
C VAL A 216 -0.95 -29.27 -3.16
N ILE A 217 -0.38 -30.20 -2.40
CA ILE A 217 0.01 -29.96 -1.01
C ILE A 217 1.01 -28.81 -0.92
N LYS A 218 2.00 -28.76 -1.82
CA LYS A 218 3.00 -27.69 -1.83
C LYS A 218 2.38 -26.32 -2.18
N ALA A 219 1.43 -26.28 -3.11
CA ALA A 219 0.71 -25.06 -3.46
C ALA A 219 -0.12 -24.53 -2.27
N ILE A 220 -0.95 -25.37 -1.67
CA ILE A 220 -1.76 -25.02 -0.50
C ILE A 220 -0.84 -24.48 0.61
N TYR A 221 0.27 -25.16 0.87
CA TYR A 221 1.23 -24.72 1.87
C TYR A 221 1.73 -23.29 1.60
N HIS A 222 2.18 -22.96 0.39
CA HIS A 222 2.69 -21.63 0.06
C HIS A 222 1.61 -20.55 0.15
N TYR A 223 0.40 -20.81 -0.35
CA TYR A 223 -0.71 -19.84 -0.26
C TYR A 223 -1.17 -19.61 1.18
N THR A 224 -1.16 -20.67 2.01
CA THR A 224 -1.43 -20.53 3.45
C THR A 224 -0.37 -19.66 4.13
N GLN A 225 0.90 -19.81 3.77
CA GLN A 225 1.97 -18.97 4.32
C GLN A 225 1.82 -17.49 3.89
N ASP A 226 1.48 -17.24 2.64
CA ASP A 226 1.23 -15.88 2.15
C ASP A 226 0.04 -15.23 2.89
N ARG A 227 -1.06 -15.95 3.07
CA ARG A 227 -2.22 -15.49 3.87
C ARG A 227 -1.81 -15.18 5.31
N ASN A 228 -1.09 -16.08 5.97
CA ASN A 228 -0.66 -15.89 7.36
C ASN A 228 0.25 -14.67 7.51
N ALA A 229 1.19 -14.47 6.59
CA ALA A 229 2.07 -13.31 6.58
C ALA A 229 1.31 -12.00 6.35
N LEU A 230 0.33 -11.98 5.45
CA LEU A 230 -0.54 -10.82 5.23
C LEU A 230 -1.40 -10.52 6.47
N THR A 231 -1.95 -11.55 7.11
CA THR A 231 -2.72 -11.41 8.36
C THR A 231 -1.84 -10.80 9.47
N GLN A 232 -0.62 -11.30 9.63
CA GLN A 232 0.31 -10.77 10.63
C GLN A 232 0.72 -9.33 10.30
N LEU A 233 1.00 -9.01 9.04
CA LEU A 233 1.33 -7.64 8.62
C LEU A 233 0.16 -6.69 8.94
N ALA A 234 -1.07 -7.05 8.58
CA ALA A 234 -2.26 -6.25 8.85
C ALA A 234 -2.45 -6.02 10.37
N SER A 235 -2.32 -7.07 11.18
CA SER A 235 -2.41 -7.00 12.64
C SER A 235 -1.33 -6.09 13.24
N THR A 236 -0.07 -6.27 12.83
CA THR A 236 1.06 -5.46 13.31
C THR A 236 0.84 -3.98 12.99
N ARG A 237 0.42 -3.65 11.77
CA ARG A 237 0.18 -2.26 11.35
C ARG A 237 -1.01 -1.63 12.07
N SER A 238 -2.08 -2.39 12.30
CA SER A 238 -3.23 -1.92 13.09
C SER A 238 -2.84 -1.62 14.54
N GLN A 239 -2.08 -2.51 15.18
CA GLN A 239 -1.58 -2.29 16.55
C GLN A 239 -0.68 -1.06 16.64
N GLN A 240 0.24 -0.87 15.68
CA GLN A 240 1.10 0.32 15.63
C GLN A 240 0.28 1.60 15.47
N ARG A 241 -0.81 1.58 14.66
CA ARG A 241 -1.74 2.70 14.54
C ARG A 241 -2.47 2.99 15.86
N GLU A 242 -2.96 1.97 16.53
CA GLU A 242 -3.64 2.11 17.84
C GLU A 242 -2.72 2.73 18.88
N GLN A 243 -1.45 2.29 18.94
CA GLN A 243 -0.43 2.86 19.81
C GLN A 243 -0.20 4.35 19.51
N LEU A 244 -0.01 4.70 18.24
CA LEU A 244 0.15 6.09 17.81
C LEU A 244 -1.04 6.95 18.24
N VAL A 245 -2.27 6.48 18.00
CA VAL A 245 -3.50 7.21 18.38
C VAL A 245 -3.59 7.38 19.90
N ALA A 246 -3.21 6.38 20.68
CA ALA A 246 -3.18 6.47 22.13
C ALA A 246 -2.12 7.45 22.65
N GLU A 247 -0.95 7.50 22.02
CA GLU A 247 0.12 8.46 22.35
C GLU A 247 -0.29 9.91 22.06
N LEU A 248 -0.92 10.16 20.91
CA LEU A 248 -1.33 11.50 20.51
C LEU A 248 -2.55 12.05 21.28
N LYS A 249 -3.25 11.22 22.04
CA LYS A 249 -4.35 11.62 22.92
C LYS A 249 -3.92 12.05 24.33
N LYS A 250 -2.66 11.79 24.68
CA LYS A 250 -2.07 12.23 25.97
C LYS A 250 -1.65 13.70 25.94
#